data_72bd3c5a3b9e676c25d6bb946d0cf2d1
#
_entry.id   72bd3c5a3b9e676c25d6bb946d0cf2d1
#
_cell.length_a   1.000
_cell.length_b   1.000
_cell.length_c   1.000
_cell.angle_alpha   90.00
_cell.angle_beta   90.00
_cell.angle_gamma   90.00
#
_symmetry.space_group_name_H-M   'P 1'
#
loop_
_entity.id
_entity.type
_entity.pdbx_description
1 polymer ?
#
loop_
_entity_poly.entity_id
_entity_poly.type
_entity_poly.pdbx_seq_one_letter_code
_entity_poly.pdbx_strand_id
1 'polypeptide(L)'
;MLDREELRTGDLNRFDTILVGIRAYAVRRDLVAYNSRLLDYVHKGGNLIVQYQTPEFDAAPFGPYPYTMGRRPEEVSEEDSQVTILMPDHPIFRYPHQITEADFDGWVEERGSKFLTEWDTNYQALLTCNDREQEPQHGGFLYAEYGQGTYTYAAYAFYRQLPAGVAGAYRLFINMLTLG
;
A
#
# COMPACT_ATOMS: atom_id res chain seq x y z
N MET A 1 -15.03 7.18 9.04
CA MET A 1 -14.27 5.93 9.25
C MET A 1 -15.26 4.79 9.23
N LEU A 2 -15.03 3.73 8.44
CA LEU A 2 -15.90 2.56 8.42
C LEU A 2 -15.91 1.88 9.80
N ASP A 3 -17.09 1.75 10.39
CA ASP A 3 -17.29 0.98 11.59
C ASP A 3 -17.56 -0.50 11.29
N ARG A 4 -17.74 -1.30 12.34
CA ARG A 4 -17.97 -2.73 12.21
C ARG A 4 -19.24 -3.05 11.42
N GLU A 5 -20.32 -2.31 11.64
CA GLU A 5 -21.61 -2.57 11.02
C GLU A 5 -21.59 -2.18 9.53
N GLU A 6 -20.99 -1.06 9.20
CA GLU A 6 -20.77 -0.65 7.81
C GLU A 6 -19.92 -1.68 7.06
N LEU A 7 -18.84 -2.18 7.69
CA LEU A 7 -17.99 -3.20 7.07
C LEU A 7 -18.74 -4.53 6.93
N ARG A 8 -19.62 -4.88 7.87
CA ARG A 8 -20.39 -6.12 7.87
C ARG A 8 -21.51 -6.13 6.84
N THR A 9 -22.29 -5.05 6.71
CA THR A 9 -23.54 -5.01 5.94
C THR A 9 -23.73 -3.77 5.07
N GLY A 10 -22.91 -2.74 5.25
CA GLY A 10 -23.02 -1.49 4.49
C GLY A 10 -22.73 -1.68 2.98
N ASP A 11 -23.21 -0.75 2.18
CA ASP A 11 -22.84 -0.69 0.76
C ASP A 11 -21.45 -0.04 0.61
N LEU A 12 -20.43 -0.85 0.36
CA LEU A 12 -19.07 -0.39 0.18
C LEU A 12 -18.85 0.27 -1.20
N ASN A 13 -19.69 -0.03 -2.19
CA ASN A 13 -19.54 0.54 -3.53
C ASN A 13 -19.90 2.03 -3.60
N ARG A 14 -20.42 2.62 -2.52
CA ARG A 14 -20.61 4.08 -2.40
C ARG A 14 -19.32 4.87 -2.21
N PHE A 15 -18.19 4.18 -1.98
CA PHE A 15 -16.87 4.81 -1.81
C PHE A 15 -16.02 4.59 -3.05
N ASP A 16 -15.42 5.64 -3.58
CA ASP A 16 -14.46 5.57 -4.68
C ASP A 16 -13.19 4.86 -4.22
N THR A 17 -12.73 5.17 -3.01
CA THR A 17 -11.53 4.56 -2.41
C THR A 17 -11.76 4.19 -0.96
N ILE A 18 -11.28 3.00 -0.58
CA ILE A 18 -11.19 2.56 0.82
C ILE A 18 -9.72 2.44 1.20
N LEU A 19 -9.35 3.11 2.31
CA LEU A 19 -8.01 3.06 2.87
C LEU A 19 -7.98 2.25 4.17
N VAL A 20 -7.17 1.20 4.20
CA VAL A 20 -6.85 0.44 5.39
C VAL A 20 -5.61 1.04 6.05
N GLY A 21 -5.76 1.54 7.27
CA GLY A 21 -4.68 2.17 8.02
C GLY A 21 -3.59 1.19 8.45
N ILE A 22 -2.48 1.75 8.92
CA ILE A 22 -1.35 0.95 9.40
C ILE A 22 -1.77 0.00 10.51
N ARG A 23 -1.23 -1.24 10.51
CA ARG A 23 -1.43 -2.29 11.53
C ARG A 23 -2.90 -2.65 11.78
N ALA A 24 -3.80 -2.31 10.88
CA ALA A 24 -5.23 -2.47 11.08
C ALA A 24 -5.64 -3.95 11.25
N TYR A 25 -5.02 -4.86 10.50
CA TYR A 25 -5.29 -6.29 10.60
C TYR A 25 -4.85 -6.91 11.95
N ALA A 26 -3.90 -6.30 12.65
CA ALA A 26 -3.49 -6.75 13.98
C ALA A 26 -4.51 -6.38 15.08
N VAL A 27 -5.28 -5.30 14.90
CA VAL A 27 -6.12 -4.73 15.97
C VAL A 27 -7.62 -4.76 15.68
N ARG A 28 -8.01 -4.81 14.39
CA ARG A 28 -9.42 -4.80 13.96
C ARG A 28 -9.89 -6.21 13.57
N ARG A 29 -10.45 -6.93 14.52
CA ARG A 29 -11.02 -8.28 14.28
C ARG A 29 -12.16 -8.29 13.27
N ASP A 30 -12.92 -7.21 13.17
CA ASP A 30 -13.97 -7.03 12.17
C ASP A 30 -13.40 -6.93 10.76
N LEU A 31 -12.25 -6.25 10.58
CA LEU A 31 -11.56 -6.19 9.31
C LEU A 31 -11.13 -7.60 8.84
N VAL A 32 -10.54 -8.38 9.75
CA VAL A 32 -10.18 -9.79 9.48
C VAL A 32 -11.40 -10.62 9.10
N ALA A 33 -12.49 -10.49 9.87
CA ALA A 33 -13.71 -11.29 9.68
C ALA A 33 -14.45 -10.96 8.38
N TYR A 34 -14.39 -9.72 7.91
CA TYR A 34 -15.13 -9.23 6.76
C TYR A 34 -14.24 -8.83 5.58
N ASN A 35 -12.96 -9.27 5.58
CA ASN A 35 -12.02 -8.95 4.51
C ASN A 35 -12.54 -9.34 3.10
N SER A 36 -13.26 -10.44 2.99
CA SER A 36 -13.85 -10.86 1.72
C SER A 36 -14.74 -9.78 1.09
N ARG A 37 -15.42 -8.97 1.90
CA ARG A 37 -16.23 -7.86 1.41
C ARG A 37 -15.40 -6.71 0.83
N LEU A 38 -14.18 -6.51 1.35
CA LEU A 38 -13.24 -5.56 0.75
C LEU A 38 -12.73 -6.07 -0.61
N LEU A 39 -12.43 -7.37 -0.70
CA LEU A 39 -12.04 -7.97 -1.98
C LEU A 39 -13.19 -7.98 -2.99
N ASP A 40 -14.44 -8.24 -2.55
CA ASP A 40 -15.64 -8.11 -3.40
C ASP A 40 -15.85 -6.66 -3.89
N TYR A 41 -15.57 -5.67 -3.03
CA TYR A 41 -15.60 -4.26 -3.39
C TYR A 41 -14.58 -3.95 -4.49
N VAL A 42 -13.34 -4.42 -4.34
CA VAL A 42 -12.31 -4.26 -5.39
C VAL A 42 -12.74 -4.94 -6.68
N HIS A 43 -13.21 -6.20 -6.59
CA HIS A 43 -13.65 -6.96 -7.76
C HIS A 43 -14.75 -6.25 -8.57
N LYS A 44 -15.57 -5.42 -7.91
CA LYS A 44 -16.67 -4.62 -8.52
C LYS A 44 -16.24 -3.23 -9.00
N GLY A 45 -14.97 -2.88 -8.92
CA GLY A 45 -14.45 -1.61 -9.44
C GLY A 45 -13.93 -0.63 -8.38
N GLY A 46 -13.93 -1.00 -7.09
CA GLY A 46 -13.42 -0.13 -6.04
C GLY A 46 -11.89 -0.09 -5.97
N ASN A 47 -11.34 0.99 -5.45
CA ASN A 47 -9.92 1.16 -5.19
C ASN A 47 -9.63 0.89 -3.69
N LEU A 48 -8.83 -0.14 -3.38
CA LEU A 48 -8.44 -0.51 -2.03
C LEU A 48 -6.95 -0.27 -1.81
N ILE A 49 -6.62 0.60 -0.86
CA ILE A 49 -5.26 0.85 -0.44
C ILE A 49 -5.04 0.25 0.95
N VAL A 50 -4.06 -0.65 1.07
CA VAL A 50 -3.66 -1.24 2.35
C VAL A 50 -2.29 -0.69 2.71
N GLN A 51 -2.22 0.15 3.74
CA GLN A 51 -0.96 0.64 4.25
C GLN A 51 -0.22 -0.47 5.00
N TYR A 52 1.02 -0.21 5.44
CA TYR A 52 1.86 -1.19 6.10
C TYR A 52 1.12 -1.99 7.19
N GLN A 53 1.31 -3.30 7.20
CA GLN A 53 0.75 -4.20 8.18
C GLN A 53 1.86 -4.92 8.97
N THR A 54 1.49 -5.67 9.99
CA THR A 54 2.38 -6.51 10.79
C THR A 54 2.23 -7.99 10.37
N PRO A 55 3.08 -8.92 10.86
CA PRO A 55 3.04 -10.32 10.43
C PRO A 55 1.68 -11.03 10.55
N GLU A 56 0.74 -10.48 11.31
CA GLU A 56 -0.64 -10.98 11.33
C GLU A 56 -1.31 -10.91 9.96
N PHE A 57 -0.78 -10.09 9.05
CA PHE A 57 -1.26 -10.02 7.67
C PHE A 57 -0.98 -11.29 6.86
N ASP A 58 -0.02 -12.12 7.29
CA ASP A 58 0.24 -13.46 6.73
C ASP A 58 -0.70 -14.56 7.27
N ALA A 59 -1.54 -14.25 8.26
CA ALA A 59 -2.38 -15.26 8.91
C ALA A 59 -3.49 -15.81 7.99
N ALA A 60 -3.84 -15.07 6.92
CA ALA A 60 -4.82 -15.46 5.91
C ALA A 60 -4.59 -14.67 4.61
N PRO A 61 -5.19 -15.08 3.47
CA PRO A 61 -5.09 -14.36 2.20
C PRO A 61 -5.95 -13.08 2.23
N PHE A 62 -5.41 -12.01 2.81
CA PHE A 62 -6.12 -10.73 2.90
C PHE A 62 -6.00 -9.87 1.64
N GLY A 63 -5.03 -10.16 0.76
CA GLY A 63 -4.91 -9.54 -0.56
C GLY A 63 -5.66 -10.32 -1.66
N PRO A 64 -5.81 -9.76 -2.86
CA PRO A 64 -6.50 -10.40 -3.98
C PRO A 64 -5.76 -11.62 -4.55
N TYR A 65 -4.46 -11.69 -4.38
CA TYR A 65 -3.58 -12.78 -4.84
C TYR A 65 -2.63 -13.20 -3.72
N PRO A 66 -1.99 -14.38 -3.81
CA PRO A 66 -1.02 -14.85 -2.81
C PRO A 66 0.15 -13.89 -2.59
N TYR A 67 0.57 -13.77 -1.36
CA TYR A 67 1.76 -13.03 -0.93
C TYR A 67 2.31 -13.63 0.37
N THR A 68 3.54 -13.26 0.72
CA THR A 68 4.19 -13.58 1.98
C THR A 68 4.88 -12.34 2.53
N MET A 69 4.62 -11.98 3.77
CA MET A 69 5.38 -10.97 4.50
C MET A 69 6.62 -11.57 5.15
N GLY A 70 6.48 -12.83 5.59
CA GLY A 70 7.54 -13.55 6.27
C GLY A 70 7.68 -13.17 7.76
N ARG A 71 8.53 -13.92 8.46
CA ARG A 71 8.78 -13.73 9.90
C ARG A 71 9.64 -12.51 10.20
N ARG A 72 10.46 -12.10 9.25
CA ARG A 72 11.32 -10.91 9.29
C ARG A 72 11.05 -10.12 8.02
N PRO A 73 9.97 -9.34 8.00
CA PRO A 73 9.64 -8.53 6.85
C PRO A 73 10.74 -7.53 6.59
N GLU A 74 10.95 -7.25 5.30
CA GLU A 74 11.94 -6.30 4.85
C GLU A 74 11.59 -4.88 5.26
N GLU A 75 12.62 -4.04 5.43
CA GLU A 75 12.48 -2.63 5.78
C GLU A 75 13.63 -1.82 5.18
N VAL A 76 13.39 -0.52 5.00
CA VAL A 76 14.40 0.45 4.59
C VAL A 76 14.35 1.61 5.59
N SER A 77 15.35 1.63 6.47
CA SER A 77 15.38 2.49 7.65
C SER A 77 16.11 3.81 7.42
N GLU A 78 16.98 3.89 6.42
CA GLU A 78 17.68 5.13 6.08
C GLU A 78 16.75 6.08 5.33
N GLU A 79 16.52 7.26 5.87
CA GLU A 79 15.60 8.25 5.32
C GLU A 79 16.07 8.86 4.00
N ASP A 80 17.36 8.77 3.69
CA ASP A 80 17.98 9.28 2.47
C ASP A 80 18.25 8.18 1.41
N SER A 81 17.84 6.93 1.68
CA SER A 81 17.93 5.84 0.70
C SER A 81 17.28 6.24 -0.62
N GLN A 82 17.98 6.01 -1.72
CA GLN A 82 17.46 6.32 -3.04
C GLN A 82 16.24 5.44 -3.36
N VAL A 83 15.15 6.07 -3.75
CA VAL A 83 13.97 5.39 -4.27
C VAL A 83 14.01 5.44 -5.79
N THR A 84 13.78 4.30 -6.44
CA THR A 84 13.68 4.20 -7.89
C THR A 84 12.26 3.82 -8.30
N ILE A 85 11.70 4.53 -9.27
CA ILE A 85 10.41 4.22 -9.87
C ILE A 85 10.61 3.15 -10.95
N LEU A 86 10.04 1.96 -10.75
CA LEU A 86 10.22 0.82 -11.66
C LEU A 86 9.32 0.92 -12.89
N MET A 87 8.17 1.56 -12.77
CA MET A 87 7.16 1.69 -13.82
C MET A 87 6.71 3.15 -13.97
N PRO A 88 7.55 4.05 -14.54
CA PRO A 88 7.29 5.50 -14.55
C PRO A 88 6.03 5.90 -15.34
N ASP A 89 5.54 5.04 -16.22
CA ASP A 89 4.32 5.28 -17.00
C ASP A 89 3.05 4.78 -16.32
N HIS A 90 3.17 4.13 -15.15
CA HIS A 90 2.00 3.68 -14.39
C HIS A 90 1.14 4.89 -13.96
N PRO A 91 -0.21 4.82 -14.06
CA PRO A 91 -1.11 5.95 -13.75
C PRO A 91 -0.86 6.57 -12.38
N ILE A 92 -0.48 5.78 -11.36
CA ILE A 92 -0.19 6.23 -10.00
C ILE A 92 0.94 7.29 -9.96
N PHE A 93 1.85 7.30 -10.93
CA PHE A 93 2.94 8.27 -11.01
C PHE A 93 2.66 9.41 -11.99
N ARG A 94 1.49 9.39 -12.64
CA ARG A 94 1.15 10.35 -13.69
C ARG A 94 -0.02 11.26 -13.34
N TYR A 95 -1.00 10.79 -12.59
CA TYR A 95 -2.23 11.52 -12.36
C TYR A 95 -2.72 11.43 -10.92
N PRO A 96 -3.22 12.54 -10.35
CA PRO A 96 -3.26 13.91 -10.91
C PRO A 96 -1.91 14.63 -10.89
N HIS A 97 -0.91 14.07 -10.21
CA HIS A 97 0.42 14.66 -10.11
C HIS A 97 1.46 13.81 -10.84
N GLN A 98 2.35 14.47 -11.57
CA GLN A 98 3.56 13.82 -12.07
C GLN A 98 4.49 13.55 -10.89
N ILE A 99 4.77 12.29 -10.60
CA ILE A 99 5.70 11.84 -9.54
C ILE A 99 7.04 11.49 -10.17
N THR A 100 8.08 11.90 -9.52
CA THR A 100 9.48 11.60 -9.87
C THR A 100 10.24 11.15 -8.62
N GLU A 101 11.47 10.69 -8.79
CA GLU A 101 12.34 10.33 -7.67
C GLU A 101 12.55 11.51 -6.70
N ALA A 102 12.51 12.76 -7.18
CA ALA A 102 12.60 13.97 -6.34
C ALA A 102 11.43 14.12 -5.34
N ASP A 103 10.32 13.44 -5.54
CA ASP A 103 9.21 13.43 -4.59
C ASP A 103 9.51 12.63 -3.31
N PHE A 104 10.58 11.86 -3.32
CA PHE A 104 11.09 11.15 -2.15
C PHE A 104 12.18 11.94 -1.39
N ASP A 105 12.57 13.12 -1.88
CA ASP A 105 13.50 14.00 -1.17
C ASP A 105 12.83 14.59 0.07
N GLY A 106 13.60 14.71 1.16
CA GLY A 106 13.11 15.26 2.42
C GLY A 106 12.13 14.37 3.17
N TRP A 107 12.00 13.11 2.81
CA TRP A 107 11.33 12.11 3.63
C TRP A 107 12.10 11.95 4.95
N VAL A 108 11.39 11.75 6.05
CA VAL A 108 11.94 11.72 7.40
C VAL A 108 11.86 10.33 8.02
N GLU A 109 12.81 10.01 8.88
CA GLU A 109 12.95 8.83 9.71
C GLU A 109 13.23 7.53 8.92
N GLU A 110 12.36 7.12 8.01
CA GLU A 110 12.48 5.85 7.28
C GLU A 110 11.77 5.92 5.92
N ARG A 111 12.18 5.07 4.98
CA ARG A 111 11.45 4.89 3.72
C ARG A 111 10.21 4.02 3.92
N GLY A 112 10.33 2.94 4.65
CA GLY A 112 9.22 2.06 4.96
C GLY A 112 9.62 0.77 5.66
N SER A 113 8.62 0.01 6.08
CA SER A 113 8.81 -1.21 6.85
C SER A 113 7.68 -2.20 6.56
N LYS A 114 7.97 -3.49 6.79
CA LYS A 114 7.01 -4.58 6.55
C LYS A 114 6.73 -4.77 5.07
N PHE A 115 7.77 -4.65 4.26
CA PHE A 115 7.71 -5.00 2.86
C PHE A 115 7.41 -6.49 2.70
N LEU A 116 6.63 -6.85 1.69
CA LEU A 116 6.39 -8.25 1.38
C LEU A 116 7.65 -8.88 0.80
N THR A 117 7.92 -10.14 1.15
CA THR A 117 9.10 -10.88 0.70
C THR A 117 8.84 -11.71 -0.56
N GLU A 118 7.58 -12.13 -0.74
CA GLU A 118 7.14 -12.87 -1.92
C GLU A 118 5.73 -12.44 -2.31
N TRP A 119 5.41 -12.48 -3.59
CA TRP A 119 4.07 -12.16 -4.11
C TRP A 119 3.81 -12.82 -5.46
N ASP A 120 2.54 -13.02 -5.78
CA ASP A 120 2.07 -13.55 -7.04
C ASP A 120 2.38 -12.58 -8.20
N THR A 121 2.56 -13.13 -9.40
CA THR A 121 2.91 -12.36 -10.62
C THR A 121 1.83 -11.38 -11.08
N ASN A 122 0.61 -11.47 -10.55
CA ASN A 122 -0.42 -10.46 -10.77
C ASN A 122 -0.18 -9.15 -10.01
N TYR A 123 0.75 -9.14 -9.03
CA TYR A 123 1.21 -7.90 -8.44
C TYR A 123 2.36 -7.30 -9.25
N GLN A 124 2.34 -5.99 -9.40
CA GLN A 124 3.39 -5.19 -10.01
C GLN A 124 4.13 -4.42 -8.89
N ALA A 125 5.44 -4.63 -8.78
CA ALA A 125 6.28 -3.81 -7.91
C ALA A 125 6.52 -2.46 -8.59
N LEU A 126 6.11 -1.39 -7.95
CA LEU A 126 6.16 -0.04 -8.54
C LEU A 126 7.37 0.78 -8.09
N LEU A 127 7.91 0.49 -6.92
CA LEU A 127 9.06 1.18 -6.34
C LEU A 127 10.09 0.16 -5.84
N THR A 128 11.35 0.59 -5.81
CA THR A 128 12.41 -0.12 -5.12
C THR A 128 13.30 0.86 -4.35
N CYS A 129 13.80 0.45 -3.21
CA CYS A 129 14.83 1.13 -2.43
C CYS A 129 15.56 0.13 -1.54
N ASN A 130 16.67 0.53 -0.94
CA ASN A 130 17.44 -0.28 0.01
C ASN A 130 18.27 0.61 0.92
N ASP A 131 18.56 0.12 2.11
CA ASP A 131 19.61 0.70 2.95
C ASP A 131 20.99 0.42 2.33
N ARG A 132 22.00 1.18 2.73
CA ARG A 132 23.39 1.02 2.23
C ARG A 132 23.86 -0.41 2.43
N GLU A 133 24.55 -0.93 1.42
CA GLU A 133 25.10 -2.29 1.43
C GLU A 133 24.06 -3.42 1.53
N GLN A 134 22.77 -3.11 1.34
CA GLN A 134 21.71 -4.10 1.24
C GLN A 134 21.21 -4.25 -0.20
N GLU A 135 20.62 -5.40 -0.48
CA GLU A 135 19.97 -5.65 -1.77
C GLU A 135 18.68 -4.82 -1.94
N PRO A 136 18.34 -4.44 -3.17
CA PRO A 136 17.12 -3.70 -3.46
C PRO A 136 15.86 -4.41 -3.00
N GLN A 137 14.99 -3.70 -2.28
CA GLN A 137 13.73 -4.17 -1.72
C GLN A 137 12.58 -3.72 -2.62
N HIS A 138 11.77 -4.67 -3.11
CA HIS A 138 10.72 -4.41 -4.09
C HIS A 138 9.29 -4.54 -3.53
N GLY A 139 9.11 -5.21 -2.38
CA GLY A 139 7.79 -5.55 -1.83
C GLY A 139 7.09 -4.43 -1.06
N GLY A 140 7.63 -3.21 -1.07
CA GLY A 140 7.11 -2.08 -0.29
C GLY A 140 5.96 -1.33 -0.95
N PHE A 141 5.82 -1.43 -2.28
CA PHE A 141 4.77 -0.72 -3.01
C PHE A 141 4.30 -1.59 -4.18
N LEU A 142 3.27 -2.38 -3.91
CA LEU A 142 2.72 -3.36 -4.85
C LEU A 142 1.33 -2.95 -5.30
N TYR A 143 1.10 -3.03 -6.60
CA TYR A 143 -0.18 -2.76 -7.24
C TYR A 143 -0.72 -4.01 -7.93
N ALA A 144 -2.03 -4.21 -7.92
CA ALA A 144 -2.69 -5.26 -8.67
C ALA A 144 -4.07 -4.80 -9.16
N GLU A 145 -4.46 -5.23 -10.35
CA GLU A 145 -5.85 -5.21 -10.79
C GLU A 145 -6.56 -6.46 -10.28
N TYR A 146 -7.80 -6.32 -9.84
CA TYR A 146 -8.62 -7.43 -9.40
C TYR A 146 -10.09 -7.22 -9.79
N GLY A 147 -10.57 -8.03 -10.73
CA GLY A 147 -11.87 -7.79 -11.35
C GLY A 147 -11.89 -6.49 -12.14
N GLN A 148 -12.67 -5.52 -11.71
CA GLN A 148 -12.79 -4.20 -12.34
C GLN A 148 -12.09 -3.09 -11.53
N GLY A 149 -11.54 -3.41 -10.37
CA GLY A 149 -10.94 -2.44 -9.46
C GLY A 149 -9.45 -2.67 -9.22
N THR A 150 -8.92 -1.92 -8.27
CA THR A 150 -7.49 -1.84 -8.00
C THR A 150 -7.17 -2.09 -6.53
N TYR A 151 -6.04 -2.71 -6.28
CA TYR A 151 -5.50 -2.98 -4.96
C TYR A 151 -4.06 -2.48 -4.88
N THR A 152 -3.74 -1.74 -3.83
CA THR A 152 -2.37 -1.27 -3.58
C THR A 152 -1.94 -1.64 -2.17
N TYR A 153 -0.83 -2.37 -2.02
CA TYR A 153 -0.11 -2.51 -0.75
C TYR A 153 0.96 -1.43 -0.67
N ALA A 154 0.82 -0.50 0.28
CA ALA A 154 1.67 0.68 0.43
C ALA A 154 2.36 0.66 1.80
N ALA A 155 3.52 -0.01 1.89
CA ALA A 155 4.31 -0.13 3.11
C ALA A 155 5.36 0.97 3.29
N TYR A 156 5.47 1.91 2.35
CA TYR A 156 6.23 3.14 2.53
C TYR A 156 5.64 4.00 3.65
N ALA A 157 6.48 4.72 4.36
CA ALA A 157 6.16 5.38 5.63
C ALA A 157 5.31 6.65 5.50
N PHE A 158 4.20 6.61 4.77
CA PHE A 158 3.26 7.75 4.64
C PHE A 158 2.80 8.29 6.00
N TYR A 159 2.66 7.42 7.01
CA TYR A 159 2.28 7.80 8.37
C TYR A 159 3.31 8.70 9.08
N ARG A 160 4.55 8.75 8.59
CA ARG A 160 5.59 9.69 9.01
C ARG A 160 5.56 10.95 8.15
N GLN A 161 5.50 10.77 6.85
CA GLN A 161 5.69 11.83 5.88
C GLN A 161 4.51 12.82 5.85
N LEU A 162 3.27 12.32 5.93
CA LEU A 162 2.11 13.19 5.90
C LEU A 162 2.06 14.13 7.12
N PRO A 163 2.22 13.67 8.37
CA PRO A 163 2.32 14.59 9.52
C PRO A 163 3.51 15.55 9.46
N ALA A 164 4.62 15.14 8.83
CA ALA A 164 5.80 15.99 8.65
C ALA A 164 5.64 17.04 7.54
N GLY A 165 4.56 16.98 6.75
CA GLY A 165 4.30 17.94 5.69
C GLY A 165 5.13 17.74 4.41
N VAL A 166 5.62 16.52 4.16
CA VAL A 166 6.45 16.20 2.99
C VAL A 166 5.61 16.26 1.71
N ALA A 167 5.85 17.28 0.88
CA ALA A 167 5.00 17.58 -0.28
C ALA A 167 4.93 16.44 -1.30
N GLY A 168 6.05 15.76 -1.59
CA GLY A 168 6.08 14.62 -2.53
C GLY A 168 5.25 13.44 -2.03
N ALA A 169 5.27 13.17 -0.72
CA ALA A 169 4.44 12.13 -0.12
C ALA A 169 2.94 12.45 -0.26
N TYR A 170 2.53 13.71 -0.07
CA TYR A 170 1.15 14.14 -0.31
C TYR A 170 0.73 13.93 -1.76
N ARG A 171 1.57 14.32 -2.72
CA ARG A 171 1.28 14.13 -4.15
C ARG A 171 1.07 12.66 -4.50
N LEU A 172 1.98 11.79 -4.10
CA LEU A 172 1.85 10.35 -4.34
C LEU A 172 0.63 9.76 -3.62
N PHE A 173 0.37 10.19 -2.38
CA PHE A 173 -0.79 9.73 -1.62
C PHE A 173 -2.12 10.13 -2.30
N ILE A 174 -2.22 11.36 -2.81
CA ILE A 174 -3.38 11.80 -3.59
C ILE A 174 -3.53 10.96 -4.86
N ASN A 175 -2.44 10.68 -5.58
CA ASN A 175 -2.49 9.83 -6.77
C ASN A 175 -3.03 8.43 -6.44
N MET A 176 -2.60 7.82 -5.33
CA MET A 176 -3.16 6.55 -4.88
C MET A 176 -4.68 6.61 -4.65
N LEU A 177 -5.17 7.71 -4.05
CA LEU A 177 -6.59 7.89 -3.75
C LEU A 177 -7.46 8.07 -5.01
N THR A 178 -6.86 8.44 -6.13
CA THR A 178 -7.56 8.77 -7.38
C THR A 178 -7.44 7.71 -8.48
N LEU A 179 -6.95 6.51 -8.15
CA LEU A 179 -6.81 5.40 -9.10
C LEU A 179 -8.12 4.69 -9.47
N GLY A 180 -9.22 4.99 -8.78
CA GLY A 180 -10.54 4.41 -9.03
C GLY A 180 -11.30 5.04 -10.19
#